data_d3ee833afbdacfe9e0cdafba198d17e5
#
_entry.id   d3ee833afbdacfe9e0cdafba198d17e5
#
_cell.length_a   1.000
_cell.length_b   1.000
_cell.length_c   1.000
_cell.angle_alpha   90.00
_cell.angle_beta   90.00
_cell.angle_gamma   90.00
#
_symmetry.space_group_name_H-M   'P 1'
#
loop_
_entity.id
_entity.type
_entity.pdbx_description
1 polymer ?
#
loop_
_entity_poly.entity_id
_entity_poly.type
_entity_poly.pdbx_seq_one_letter_code
_entity_poly.pdbx_strand_id
1 'polypeptide(L)'
;MAAAHHFQSESFTATKWSTAEQKAKFANQLMAFIAADFPENKFTKALYNRLSQCFGMIAHYNREGFIDTFFTSLPGKVRFLKCLTEWPCYGSSEYTFSDVECATSAAIRSMGYVEIYDARLRRESETRERAILALLQTKYDGTEASTTVEPVSNHELVFASHFAPASVPTPADTQFALFG
;
A
#
# COMPACT_ATOMS: atom_id res chain seq x y z
N MET A 1 -13.55 -10.70 15.11
CA MET A 1 -13.84 -10.36 13.71
C MET A 1 -14.86 -9.22 13.72
N ALA A 2 -14.57 -8.09 13.11
CA ALA A 2 -15.55 -7.01 12.95
C ALA A 2 -16.67 -7.51 12.02
N ALA A 3 -17.93 -7.21 12.38
CA ALA A 3 -19.06 -7.53 11.51
C ALA A 3 -18.89 -6.76 10.19
N ALA A 4 -19.01 -7.44 9.04
CA ALA A 4 -18.95 -6.78 7.75
C ALA A 4 -20.16 -5.83 7.64
N HIS A 5 -19.92 -4.60 7.21
CA HIS A 5 -20.98 -3.66 6.90
C HIS A 5 -21.85 -4.23 5.78
N HIS A 6 -23.18 -4.13 5.90
CA HIS A 6 -24.11 -4.63 4.91
C HIS A 6 -24.93 -3.48 4.31
N PHE A 7 -24.85 -3.35 2.99
CA PHE A 7 -25.60 -2.35 2.23
C PHE A 7 -26.89 -2.96 1.65
N GLN A 8 -27.97 -2.21 1.73
CA GLN A 8 -29.23 -2.54 1.09
C GLN A 8 -29.29 -1.93 -0.32
N SER A 9 -30.11 -2.52 -1.22
CA SER A 9 -30.27 -2.03 -2.59
C SER A 9 -30.79 -0.59 -2.67
N GLU A 10 -31.65 -0.24 -1.72
CA GLU A 10 -32.28 1.10 -1.60
C GLU A 10 -31.25 2.22 -1.39
N SER A 11 -30.04 1.87 -0.97
CA SER A 11 -28.96 2.83 -0.79
C SER A 11 -28.32 3.30 -2.09
N PHE A 12 -28.68 2.67 -3.22
CA PHE A 12 -27.99 2.89 -4.51
C PHE A 12 -28.97 3.23 -5.63
N THR A 13 -28.51 4.09 -6.54
CA THR A 13 -29.26 4.47 -7.75
C THR A 13 -28.95 3.50 -8.88
N ALA A 14 -29.95 2.91 -9.52
CA ALA A 14 -29.76 2.10 -10.71
C ALA A 14 -29.18 2.92 -11.85
N THR A 15 -28.29 2.34 -12.65
CA THR A 15 -27.78 2.92 -13.89
C THR A 15 -28.45 2.26 -15.11
N LYS A 16 -28.18 2.78 -16.31
CA LYS A 16 -28.60 2.12 -17.56
C LYS A 16 -28.06 0.68 -17.69
N TRP A 17 -26.92 0.38 -17.04
CA TRP A 17 -26.19 -0.88 -17.22
C TRP A 17 -26.12 -1.76 -15.97
N SER A 18 -26.55 -1.24 -14.82
CA SER A 18 -26.47 -1.97 -13.55
C SER A 18 -27.65 -1.61 -12.65
N THR A 19 -28.28 -2.62 -12.06
CA THR A 19 -29.36 -2.42 -11.10
C THR A 19 -28.82 -2.01 -9.72
N ALA A 20 -29.69 -1.47 -8.84
CA ALA A 20 -29.35 -1.15 -7.46
C ALA A 20 -28.88 -2.40 -6.68
N GLU A 21 -29.49 -3.57 -6.93
CA GLU A 21 -29.10 -4.84 -6.31
C GLU A 21 -27.70 -5.28 -6.76
N GLN A 22 -27.32 -5.05 -8.03
CA GLN A 22 -25.97 -5.34 -8.51
C GLN A 22 -24.93 -4.43 -7.86
N LYS A 23 -25.26 -3.16 -7.64
CA LYS A 23 -24.42 -2.21 -6.90
C LYS A 23 -24.27 -2.64 -5.44
N ALA A 24 -25.37 -2.96 -4.76
CA ALA A 24 -25.34 -3.45 -3.37
C ALA A 24 -24.53 -4.75 -3.24
N LYS A 25 -24.72 -5.68 -4.18
CA LYS A 25 -23.95 -6.94 -4.22
C LYS A 25 -22.46 -6.70 -4.33
N PHE A 26 -22.03 -5.78 -5.19
CA PHE A 26 -20.62 -5.43 -5.34
C PHE A 26 -20.07 -4.78 -4.06
N ALA A 27 -20.79 -3.79 -3.48
CA ALA A 27 -20.41 -3.15 -2.23
C ALA A 27 -20.21 -4.18 -1.09
N ASN A 28 -21.18 -5.08 -0.93
CA ASN A 28 -21.16 -6.13 0.07
C ASN A 28 -20.01 -7.14 -0.15
N GLN A 29 -19.75 -7.53 -1.41
CA GLN A 29 -18.63 -8.40 -1.75
C GLN A 29 -17.29 -7.73 -1.44
N LEU A 30 -17.14 -6.45 -1.73
CA LEU A 30 -15.94 -5.69 -1.42
C LEU A 30 -15.70 -5.60 0.09
N MET A 31 -16.74 -5.24 0.87
CA MET A 31 -16.60 -5.17 2.33
C MET A 31 -16.32 -6.55 2.95
N ALA A 32 -16.95 -7.61 2.47
CA ALA A 32 -16.69 -8.98 2.93
C ALA A 32 -15.27 -9.46 2.56
N PHE A 33 -14.73 -9.01 1.45
CA PHE A 33 -13.36 -9.28 1.03
C PHE A 33 -12.34 -8.59 1.95
N ILE A 34 -12.56 -7.30 2.25
CA ILE A 34 -11.73 -6.51 3.18
C ILE A 34 -11.79 -7.10 4.60
N ALA A 35 -13.00 -7.36 5.11
CA ALA A 35 -13.21 -7.92 6.45
C ALA A 35 -12.56 -9.30 6.67
N ALA A 36 -12.39 -10.07 5.59
CA ALA A 36 -11.75 -11.38 5.61
C ALA A 36 -10.21 -11.32 5.43
N ASP A 37 -9.59 -10.14 5.44
CA ASP A 37 -8.15 -9.91 5.22
C ASP A 37 -7.67 -10.24 3.80
N PHE A 38 -8.48 -9.91 2.79
CA PHE A 38 -8.14 -10.02 1.37
C PHE A 38 -7.78 -11.45 0.90
N PRO A 39 -8.59 -12.48 1.20
CA PRO A 39 -8.24 -13.84 0.82
C PRO A 39 -8.38 -14.03 -0.70
N GLU A 40 -7.36 -14.60 -1.33
CA GLU A 40 -7.29 -14.75 -2.79
C GLU A 40 -8.49 -15.51 -3.38
N ASN A 41 -8.98 -16.53 -2.68
CA ASN A 41 -10.14 -17.33 -3.12
C ASN A 41 -11.44 -16.53 -3.20
N LYS A 42 -11.54 -15.37 -2.53
CA LYS A 42 -12.68 -14.43 -2.65
C LYS A 42 -12.46 -13.35 -3.70
N PHE A 43 -11.24 -13.19 -4.22
CA PHE A 43 -10.95 -12.24 -5.28
C PHE A 43 -11.37 -12.80 -6.64
N THR A 44 -12.67 -12.81 -6.88
CA THR A 44 -13.27 -13.35 -8.11
C THR A 44 -12.99 -12.45 -9.32
N LYS A 45 -13.08 -13.03 -10.55
CA LYS A 45 -12.99 -12.24 -11.79
C LYS A 45 -14.00 -11.09 -11.83
N ALA A 46 -15.20 -11.31 -11.31
CA ALA A 46 -16.24 -10.27 -11.25
C ALA A 46 -15.85 -9.12 -10.33
N LEU A 47 -15.30 -9.41 -9.14
CA LEU A 47 -14.79 -8.40 -8.21
C LEU A 47 -13.61 -7.63 -8.82
N TYR A 48 -12.65 -8.33 -9.42
CA TYR A 48 -11.53 -7.71 -10.14
C TYR A 48 -12.01 -6.76 -11.25
N ASN A 49 -12.88 -7.22 -12.14
CA ASN A 49 -13.39 -6.41 -13.25
C ASN A 49 -14.09 -5.14 -12.75
N ARG A 50 -14.83 -5.24 -11.65
CA ARG A 50 -15.53 -4.08 -11.08
C ARG A 50 -14.54 -3.12 -10.41
N LEU A 51 -13.60 -3.62 -9.62
CA LEU A 51 -12.56 -2.79 -9.00
C LEU A 51 -11.70 -2.07 -10.03
N SER A 52 -11.38 -2.73 -11.15
CA SER A 52 -10.61 -2.11 -12.24
C SER A 52 -11.35 -0.97 -12.95
N GLN A 53 -12.67 -0.86 -12.76
CA GLN A 53 -13.52 0.20 -13.32
C GLN A 53 -13.87 1.29 -12.31
N CYS A 54 -13.67 1.04 -11.02
CA CYS A 54 -14.06 1.91 -9.92
C CYS A 54 -12.83 2.42 -9.16
N PHE A 55 -13.00 3.41 -8.31
CA PHE A 55 -12.00 3.98 -7.40
C PHE A 55 -10.74 4.53 -8.10
N GLY A 56 -10.83 4.94 -9.35
CA GLY A 56 -9.67 5.35 -10.13
C GLY A 56 -8.63 4.24 -10.35
N MET A 57 -8.99 2.99 -10.05
CA MET A 57 -8.11 1.84 -10.25
C MET A 57 -8.08 1.47 -11.72
N ILE A 58 -7.14 2.07 -12.45
CA ILE A 58 -6.89 1.69 -13.83
C ILE A 58 -6.25 0.31 -13.81
N ALA A 59 -6.89 -0.66 -14.48
CA ALA A 59 -6.34 -2.00 -14.65
C ALA A 59 -5.13 -1.95 -15.60
N HIS A 60 -3.99 -1.56 -15.08
CA HIS A 60 -2.71 -1.74 -15.77
C HIS A 60 -2.19 -3.17 -15.65
N TYR A 61 -2.87 -4.00 -14.85
CA TYR A 61 -2.47 -5.34 -14.50
C TYR A 61 -3.56 -6.31 -14.92
N ASN A 62 -3.16 -7.55 -15.21
CA ASN A 62 -4.09 -8.66 -15.16
C ASN A 62 -4.50 -8.92 -13.69
N ARG A 63 -5.43 -9.86 -13.46
CA ARG A 63 -5.94 -10.19 -12.13
C ARG A 63 -4.81 -10.60 -11.17
N GLU A 64 -3.84 -11.37 -11.64
CA GLU A 64 -2.68 -11.85 -10.89
C GLU A 64 -1.78 -10.68 -10.48
N GLY A 65 -1.44 -9.80 -11.40
CA GLY A 65 -0.66 -8.59 -11.11
C GLY A 65 -1.37 -7.64 -10.14
N PHE A 66 -2.71 -7.62 -10.13
CA PHE A 66 -3.48 -6.86 -9.15
C PHE A 66 -3.35 -7.48 -7.74
N ILE A 67 -3.41 -8.82 -7.64
CA ILE A 67 -3.18 -9.55 -6.39
C ILE A 67 -1.78 -9.26 -5.86
N ASP A 68 -0.76 -9.40 -6.71
CA ASP A 68 0.63 -9.18 -6.33
C ASP A 68 0.89 -7.76 -5.85
N THR A 69 0.27 -6.77 -6.50
CA THR A 69 0.44 -5.35 -6.16
C THR A 69 -0.22 -4.97 -4.84
N PHE A 70 -1.40 -5.51 -4.55
CA PHE A 70 -2.21 -5.01 -3.46
C PHE A 70 -2.43 -6.00 -2.31
N PHE A 71 -2.41 -7.32 -2.53
CA PHE A 71 -2.92 -8.26 -1.53
C PHE A 71 -1.87 -9.21 -0.95
N THR A 72 -0.71 -9.36 -1.57
CA THR A 72 0.36 -10.26 -1.11
C THR A 72 1.15 -9.69 0.07
N SER A 73 1.17 -8.36 0.25
CA SER A 73 1.93 -7.69 1.29
C SER A 73 1.07 -6.75 2.12
N LEU A 74 1.45 -6.54 3.37
CA LEU A 74 0.74 -5.60 4.24
C LEU A 74 0.82 -4.14 3.74
N PRO A 75 1.97 -3.62 3.24
CA PRO A 75 2.00 -2.31 2.57
C PRO A 75 1.06 -2.21 1.37
N GLY A 76 0.94 -3.27 0.58
CA GLY A 76 0.00 -3.34 -0.55
C GLY A 76 -1.45 -3.20 -0.10
N LYS A 77 -1.85 -3.92 0.96
CA LYS A 77 -3.19 -3.83 1.55
C LYS A 77 -3.51 -2.43 2.09
N VAL A 78 -2.55 -1.79 2.76
CA VAL A 78 -2.68 -0.40 3.22
C VAL A 78 -2.88 0.54 2.03
N ARG A 79 -2.07 0.41 0.98
CA ARG A 79 -2.19 1.20 -0.24
C ARG A 79 -3.54 1.02 -0.89
N PHE A 80 -4.05 -0.22 -0.99
CA PHE A 80 -5.38 -0.51 -1.52
C PHE A 80 -6.48 0.21 -0.73
N LEU A 81 -6.49 0.11 0.61
CA LEU A 81 -7.47 0.78 1.45
C LEU A 81 -7.41 2.31 1.32
N LYS A 82 -6.21 2.88 1.21
CA LYS A 82 -6.03 4.32 0.95
C LYS A 82 -6.61 4.71 -0.42
N CYS A 83 -6.35 3.95 -1.48
CA CYS A 83 -6.97 4.20 -2.78
C CYS A 83 -8.51 4.22 -2.70
N LEU A 84 -9.13 3.27 -1.98
CA LEU A 84 -10.58 3.23 -1.81
C LEU A 84 -11.14 4.42 -1.02
N THR A 85 -10.34 5.04 -0.16
CA THR A 85 -10.79 6.14 0.70
C THR A 85 -10.42 7.53 0.18
N GLU A 86 -9.33 7.65 -0.58
CA GLU A 86 -8.79 8.93 -1.03
C GLU A 86 -9.23 9.30 -2.47
N TRP A 87 -9.58 8.31 -3.29
CA TRP A 87 -9.84 8.46 -4.72
C TRP A 87 -11.26 8.04 -5.12
N PRO A 88 -12.31 8.62 -4.53
CA PRO A 88 -13.67 8.36 -4.97
C PRO A 88 -13.86 8.88 -6.41
N CYS A 89 -14.62 8.17 -7.22
CA CYS A 89 -14.97 8.60 -8.55
C CYS A 89 -15.90 9.81 -8.50
N TYR A 90 -15.67 10.76 -9.37
CA TYR A 90 -16.58 11.89 -9.57
C TYR A 90 -17.54 11.56 -10.70
N GLY A 91 -18.83 11.64 -10.42
CA GLY A 91 -19.84 11.42 -11.44
C GLY A 91 -21.23 11.25 -10.85
N SER A 92 -22.26 11.38 -11.71
CA SER A 92 -23.63 11.09 -11.29
C SER A 92 -23.82 9.59 -11.08
N SER A 93 -24.44 9.21 -9.97
CA SER A 93 -24.76 7.82 -9.65
C SER A 93 -25.73 7.15 -10.66
N GLU A 94 -26.41 7.95 -11.47
CA GLU A 94 -27.24 7.45 -12.58
C GLU A 94 -26.42 6.86 -13.74
N TYR A 95 -25.16 7.21 -13.85
CA TYR A 95 -24.26 6.77 -14.92
C TYR A 95 -23.04 6.01 -14.41
N THR A 96 -22.70 6.15 -13.13
CA THR A 96 -21.46 5.62 -12.56
C THR A 96 -21.71 4.80 -11.28
N PHE A 97 -20.67 4.30 -10.67
CA PHE A 97 -20.66 3.65 -9.36
C PHE A 97 -20.23 4.61 -8.23
N SER A 98 -20.33 5.92 -8.45
CA SER A 98 -19.89 6.93 -7.47
C SER A 98 -20.59 6.82 -6.11
N ASP A 99 -21.87 6.46 -6.10
CA ASP A 99 -22.64 6.18 -4.87
C ASP A 99 -22.06 4.98 -4.09
N VAL A 100 -21.70 3.90 -4.79
CA VAL A 100 -21.05 2.72 -4.19
C VAL A 100 -19.67 3.08 -3.67
N GLU A 101 -18.89 3.81 -4.43
CA GLU A 101 -17.54 4.25 -4.04
C GLU A 101 -17.58 5.14 -2.79
N CYS A 102 -18.49 6.10 -2.75
CA CYS A 102 -18.70 6.95 -1.57
C CYS A 102 -19.16 6.15 -0.35
N ALA A 103 -20.16 5.26 -0.52
CA ALA A 103 -20.69 4.46 0.57
C ALA A 103 -19.65 3.48 1.16
N THR A 104 -18.92 2.77 0.31
CA THR A 104 -17.86 1.85 0.75
C THR A 104 -16.68 2.58 1.36
N SER A 105 -16.27 3.72 0.80
CA SER A 105 -15.24 4.59 1.37
C SER A 105 -15.63 5.07 2.78
N ALA A 106 -16.88 5.53 2.96
CA ALA A 106 -17.40 5.93 4.26
C ALA A 106 -17.41 4.77 5.26
N ALA A 107 -17.81 3.57 4.83
CA ALA A 107 -17.81 2.36 5.67
C ALA A 107 -16.39 1.96 6.08
N ILE A 108 -15.41 1.97 5.15
CA ILE A 108 -14.01 1.67 5.43
C ILE A 108 -13.45 2.62 6.49
N ARG A 109 -13.73 3.94 6.37
CA ARG A 109 -13.31 4.95 7.36
C ARG A 109 -14.00 4.73 8.70
N SER A 110 -15.32 4.56 8.73
CA SER A 110 -16.09 4.41 9.98
C SER A 110 -15.69 3.14 10.76
N MET A 111 -15.27 2.08 10.08
CA MET A 111 -14.79 0.84 10.67
C MET A 111 -13.30 0.88 11.03
N GLY A 112 -12.58 1.97 10.71
CA GLY A 112 -11.17 2.16 11.03
C GLY A 112 -10.24 1.18 10.32
N TYR A 113 -10.59 0.67 9.15
CA TYR A 113 -9.75 -0.33 8.48
C TYR A 113 -8.35 0.21 8.11
N VAL A 114 -8.26 1.46 7.66
CA VAL A 114 -6.96 2.06 7.34
C VAL A 114 -6.07 2.12 8.58
N GLU A 115 -6.61 2.59 9.70
CA GLU A 115 -5.90 2.70 10.98
C GLU A 115 -5.46 1.34 11.52
N ILE A 116 -6.34 0.33 11.42
CA ILE A 116 -6.03 -1.05 11.83
C ILE A 116 -4.83 -1.60 11.03
N TYR A 117 -4.84 -1.43 9.71
CA TYR A 117 -3.77 -1.94 8.85
C TYR A 117 -2.48 -1.12 8.97
N ASP A 118 -2.56 0.19 9.13
CA ASP A 118 -1.39 1.04 9.42
C ASP A 118 -0.77 0.68 10.78
N ALA A 119 -1.57 0.36 11.78
CA ALA A 119 -1.06 -0.10 13.08
C ALA A 119 -0.39 -1.49 12.99
N ARG A 120 -0.94 -2.41 12.19
CA ARG A 120 -0.30 -3.71 11.90
C ARG A 120 1.06 -3.51 11.22
N LEU A 121 1.11 -2.64 10.20
CA LEU A 121 2.35 -2.34 9.48
C LEU A 121 3.43 -1.77 10.40
N ARG A 122 3.08 -0.84 11.28
CA ARG A 122 4.01 -0.30 12.28
C ARG A 122 4.53 -1.39 13.22
N ARG A 123 3.68 -2.26 13.74
CA ARG A 123 4.09 -3.36 14.62
C ARG A 123 5.04 -4.35 13.93
N GLU A 124 4.80 -4.65 12.66
CA GLU A 124 5.71 -5.51 11.88
C GLU A 124 7.07 -4.84 11.67
N SER A 125 7.10 -3.53 11.38
CA SER A 125 8.35 -2.77 11.27
C SER A 125 9.13 -2.77 12.58
N GLU A 126 8.48 -2.43 13.69
CA GLU A 126 9.09 -2.45 15.02
C GLU A 126 9.63 -3.84 15.40
N THR A 127 8.89 -4.90 15.08
CA THR A 127 9.35 -6.28 15.36
C THR A 127 10.60 -6.61 14.57
N ARG A 128 10.63 -6.23 13.28
CA ARG A 128 11.81 -6.42 12.41
C ARG A 128 13.00 -5.62 12.90
N GLU A 129 12.81 -4.36 13.27
CA GLU A 129 13.86 -3.48 13.81
C GLU A 129 14.45 -4.03 15.11
N ARG A 130 13.62 -4.51 16.03
CA ARG A 130 14.07 -5.17 17.27
C ARG A 130 14.86 -6.44 17.00
N ALA A 131 14.46 -7.25 16.01
CA ALA A 131 15.19 -8.44 15.62
C ALA A 131 16.58 -8.10 15.04
N ILE A 132 16.65 -7.07 14.19
CA ILE A 132 17.94 -6.57 13.64
C ILE A 132 18.83 -6.05 14.78
N LEU A 133 18.28 -5.26 15.70
CA LEU A 133 19.02 -4.75 16.84
C LEU A 133 19.61 -5.88 17.70
N ALA A 134 18.81 -6.90 17.99
CA ALA A 134 19.29 -8.05 18.76
C ALA A 134 20.42 -8.82 18.06
N LEU A 135 20.33 -8.98 16.73
CA LEU A 135 21.40 -9.58 15.93
C LEU A 135 22.69 -8.74 15.96
N LEU A 136 22.55 -7.42 15.84
CA LEU A 136 23.71 -6.51 15.92
C LEU A 136 24.35 -6.53 17.31
N GLN A 137 23.57 -6.50 18.38
CA GLN A 137 24.07 -6.62 19.75
C GLN A 137 24.84 -7.93 19.94
N THR A 138 24.26 -9.08 19.55
CA THR A 138 24.94 -10.38 19.64
C THR A 138 26.26 -10.41 18.86
N LYS A 139 26.30 -9.76 17.69
CA LYS A 139 27.50 -9.68 16.86
C LYS A 139 28.61 -8.87 17.51
N TYR A 140 28.29 -7.77 18.17
CA TYR A 140 29.30 -6.83 18.71
C TYR A 140 29.64 -7.12 20.16
N ASP A 141 28.70 -7.56 21.01
CA ASP A 141 28.97 -7.98 22.40
C ASP A 141 29.86 -9.23 22.44
N GLY A 142 29.80 -10.12 21.41
CA GLY A 142 30.70 -11.23 21.26
C GLY A 142 32.15 -10.86 20.86
N THR A 143 32.41 -9.62 20.44
CA THR A 143 33.71 -9.16 19.95
C THR A 143 34.56 -8.51 21.05
N GLU A 144 33.97 -8.08 22.17
CA GLU A 144 34.71 -7.44 23.27
C GLU A 144 35.52 -8.40 24.14
N ALA A 145 35.34 -9.73 23.99
CA ALA A 145 36.04 -10.71 24.82
C ALA A 145 37.44 -11.14 24.32
N SER A 146 37.96 -10.56 23.20
CA SER A 146 39.25 -11.01 22.65
C SER A 146 40.09 -9.91 21.99
N THR A 147 40.14 -8.73 22.59
CA THR A 147 41.19 -7.77 22.19
C THR A 147 41.93 -7.27 23.43
N THR A 148 42.85 -8.11 23.90
CA THR A 148 44.02 -7.65 24.64
C THR A 148 44.84 -6.84 23.66
N VAL A 149 44.62 -5.55 23.64
CA VAL A 149 45.43 -4.60 22.85
C VAL A 149 46.79 -4.51 23.52
N GLU A 150 47.81 -5.17 22.96
CA GLU A 150 49.19 -4.83 23.25
C GLU A 150 49.43 -3.38 22.80
N PRO A 151 50.13 -2.54 23.58
CA PRO A 151 50.39 -1.17 23.19
C PRO A 151 51.38 -1.17 22.02
N VAL A 152 50.87 -0.92 20.82
CA VAL A 152 51.69 -0.66 19.65
C VAL A 152 52.30 0.71 19.76
N SER A 153 53.64 0.70 19.85
CA SER A 153 54.55 1.86 19.84
C SER A 153 54.22 2.81 18.68
N ASN A 154 54.18 4.08 19.01
CA ASN A 154 54.03 5.20 18.06
C ASN A 154 54.98 5.07 16.87
N HIS A 155 54.48 4.80 15.68
CA HIS A 155 55.14 5.14 14.42
C HIS A 155 54.20 6.05 13.62
N GLU A 156 54.74 7.19 13.32
CA GLU A 156 54.29 8.31 12.53
C GLU A 156 53.38 7.92 11.35
N LEU A 157 52.12 8.28 11.40
CA LEU A 157 51.20 8.22 10.24
C LEU A 157 51.19 9.56 9.53
N VAL A 158 51.93 9.64 8.44
CA VAL A 158 51.85 10.73 7.45
C VAL A 158 50.50 10.63 6.75
N PHE A 159 49.60 11.58 7.01
CA PHE A 159 48.35 11.75 6.29
C PHE A 159 48.62 12.30 4.89
N ALA A 160 48.56 11.47 3.87
CA ALA A 160 48.44 11.94 2.50
C ALA A 160 46.96 12.22 2.20
N SER A 161 46.61 13.51 2.23
CA SER A 161 45.32 14.04 1.80
C SER A 161 45.20 13.97 0.27
N HIS A 162 44.42 13.01 -0.24
CA HIS A 162 43.92 13.05 -1.61
C HIS A 162 42.44 12.70 -1.61
N PHE A 163 41.62 13.67 -1.27
CA PHE A 163 40.17 13.62 -1.62
C PHE A 163 39.91 14.75 -2.63
N ALA A 164 39.85 14.39 -3.90
CA ALA A 164 39.31 15.24 -4.92
C ALA A 164 37.78 15.12 -4.90
N PRO A 165 36.99 16.21 -4.90
CA PRO A 165 35.57 16.11 -4.95
C PRO A 165 35.12 15.71 -6.35
N ALA A 166 34.30 14.62 -6.42
CA ALA A 166 33.63 14.22 -7.63
C ALA A 166 32.63 15.31 -8.07
N SER A 167 32.78 15.79 -9.29
CA SER A 167 31.89 16.76 -9.93
C SER A 167 30.50 16.13 -10.16
N VAL A 168 29.46 16.82 -9.64
CA VAL A 168 28.05 16.53 -9.88
C VAL A 168 27.73 16.97 -11.32
N PRO A 169 27.15 16.10 -12.16
CA PRO A 169 26.68 16.53 -13.48
C PRO A 169 25.40 17.37 -13.35
N THR A 170 25.41 18.56 -13.94
CA THR A 170 24.26 19.46 -14.11
C THR A 170 23.29 18.84 -15.11
N PRO A 171 21.96 18.80 -14.84
CA PRO A 171 21.01 18.34 -15.84
C PRO A 171 20.90 19.37 -16.98
N ALA A 172 21.16 18.92 -18.19
CA ALA A 172 21.00 19.70 -19.41
C ALA A 172 19.49 19.93 -19.71
N ASP A 173 19.19 21.17 -20.08
CA ASP A 173 17.90 21.63 -20.57
C ASP A 173 17.35 20.74 -21.68
N THR A 174 16.21 20.10 -21.41
CA THR A 174 15.41 19.48 -22.49
C THR A 174 14.32 20.45 -22.87
N GLN A 175 14.57 21.24 -23.92
CA GLN A 175 13.56 22.03 -24.61
C GLN A 175 12.53 21.09 -25.26
N PHE A 176 11.28 21.17 -24.79
CA PHE A 176 10.15 20.61 -25.53
C PHE A 176 9.83 21.49 -26.72
N ALA A 177 10.10 20.98 -27.92
CA ALA A 177 9.60 21.55 -29.15
C ALA A 177 8.09 21.27 -29.27
N LEU A 178 7.28 22.30 -29.24
CA LEU A 178 5.88 22.30 -29.63
C LEU A 178 5.79 22.04 -31.13
N PHE A 179 5.15 20.95 -31.53
CA PHE A 179 4.70 20.78 -32.91
C PHE A 179 3.28 21.35 -33.01
N GLY A 180 3.14 22.22 -34.06
CA GLY A 180 1.91 22.81 -34.52
C GLY A 180 0.99 21.81 -35.25
#